data_1a63195d568dd1d9ab50272c605fb691
#
_entry.id   1a63195d568dd1d9ab50272c605fb691
#
_cell.length_a   1.000
_cell.length_b   1.000
_cell.length_c   1.000
_cell.angle_alpha   90.00
_cell.angle_beta   90.00
_cell.angle_gamma   90.00
#
_symmetry.space_group_name_H-M   'P 1'
#
loop_
_entity.id
_entity.type
_entity.pdbx_description
1 polymer ?
#
loop_
_entity_poly.entity_id
_entity_poly.type
_entity_poly.pdbx_seq_one_letter_code
_entity_poly.pdbx_strand_id
1 'polypeptide(L)'
;MKRISLRTVKKKMLILLIILCAIVLLIALTIVFFRIHNSLKSKIDTDTGIQENTYITINGIEQYLQIRGEDRNNPVILWLHGGPGFPLTYLTYYYQTALEKDYTIVCWEQRGSGRTFYRNKDNNNLTIEQLLSDTNEVIDYLRERFGQEKIIIIGQSWGTVLGMDYINDHPEKVAAYIGVGQVTNFSQGKIYAAESAVQMAAANGNNEDAEFLKHCIEQLSETEDIEELDVKSLEKMIITSTKYLKCNGEMSGTEQTFAAITSPEMSWNDVKWFLFASDTQNIITSQNSLVNYMYFQFDVMDLREKYDIPICFIQGDSDWITPTNLVDNYYSGVTANKKEMVIISNAGHTPFLDNPEQFCEAAKIFLSECENE
;
A
#
# COMPACT_ATOMS: atom_id res chain seq x y z
N MET A 1 51.91 2.32 33.40
CA MET A 1 50.79 1.69 32.59
C MET A 1 51.11 0.21 32.39
N LYS A 2 50.29 -0.72 32.94
CA LYS A 2 50.51 -2.17 32.74
C LYS A 2 50.20 -2.52 31.27
N ARG A 3 51.21 -3.02 30.52
CA ARG A 3 51.00 -3.55 29.13
C ARG A 3 50.08 -4.76 29.22
N ILE A 4 48.85 -4.63 28.66
CA ILE A 4 47.92 -5.76 28.53
C ILE A 4 48.55 -6.77 27.57
N SER A 5 48.66 -8.05 27.99
CA SER A 5 49.29 -9.06 27.14
C SER A 5 48.43 -9.35 25.90
N LEU A 6 49.04 -9.61 24.75
CA LEU A 6 48.41 -9.96 23.48
C LEU A 6 47.42 -11.16 23.68
N ARG A 7 47.78 -12.09 24.54
CA ARG A 7 46.93 -13.27 24.90
C ARG A 7 45.63 -12.86 25.61
N THR A 8 45.69 -11.84 26.49
CA THR A 8 44.51 -11.31 27.18
C THR A 8 43.57 -10.59 26.22
N VAL A 9 44.11 -9.84 25.24
CA VAL A 9 43.32 -9.17 24.20
C VAL A 9 42.61 -10.21 23.33
N LYS A 10 43.33 -11.22 22.82
CA LYS A 10 42.74 -12.30 22.00
C LYS A 10 41.62 -13.05 22.77
N LYS A 11 41.80 -13.34 24.07
CA LYS A 11 40.75 -14.00 24.87
C LYS A 11 39.51 -13.12 25.02
N LYS A 12 39.64 -11.81 25.24
CA LYS A 12 38.52 -10.88 25.30
C LYS A 12 37.79 -10.77 23.98
N MET A 13 38.51 -10.68 22.84
CA MET A 13 37.93 -10.67 21.51
C MET A 13 37.14 -11.96 21.21
N LEU A 14 37.66 -13.14 21.58
CA LEU A 14 36.96 -14.40 21.41
C LEU A 14 35.68 -14.45 22.24
N ILE A 15 35.69 -14.00 23.49
CA ILE A 15 34.48 -13.92 24.33
C ILE A 15 33.47 -12.97 23.71
N LEU A 16 33.89 -11.80 23.21
CA LEU A 16 33.00 -10.86 22.56
C LEU A 16 32.36 -11.44 21.29
N LEU A 17 33.14 -12.17 20.49
CA LEU A 17 32.65 -12.87 19.30
C LEU A 17 31.61 -13.94 19.66
N ILE A 18 31.86 -14.74 20.69
CA ILE A 18 30.92 -15.76 21.18
C ILE A 18 29.61 -15.11 21.64
N ILE A 19 29.68 -14.00 22.39
CA ILE A 19 28.50 -13.26 22.84
C ILE A 19 27.73 -12.72 21.63
N LEU A 20 28.41 -12.14 20.64
CA LEU A 20 27.78 -11.65 19.42
C LEU A 20 27.10 -12.77 18.64
N CYS A 21 27.78 -13.91 18.46
CA CYS A 21 27.17 -15.08 17.82
C CYS A 21 25.94 -15.60 18.58
N ALA A 22 25.99 -15.62 19.91
CA ALA A 22 24.85 -16.02 20.73
C ALA A 22 23.66 -15.06 20.58
N ILE A 23 23.91 -13.75 20.54
CA ILE A 23 22.87 -12.73 20.29
C ILE A 23 22.25 -12.91 18.92
N VAL A 24 23.05 -13.05 17.86
CA VAL A 24 22.56 -13.29 16.48
C VAL A 24 21.72 -14.56 16.41
N LEU A 25 22.18 -15.65 17.05
CA LEU A 25 21.42 -16.90 17.11
C LEU A 25 20.08 -16.72 17.84
N LEU A 26 20.06 -16.02 18.96
CA LEU A 26 18.83 -15.74 19.71
C LEU A 26 17.84 -14.94 18.86
N ILE A 27 18.30 -13.90 18.16
CA ILE A 27 17.47 -13.10 17.25
C ILE A 27 16.89 -14.00 16.14
N ALA A 28 17.73 -14.83 15.50
CA ALA A 28 17.29 -15.74 14.45
C ALA A 28 16.23 -16.73 14.95
N LEU A 29 16.43 -17.33 16.13
CA LEU A 29 15.46 -18.24 16.75
C LEU A 29 14.13 -17.53 17.09
N THR A 30 14.20 -16.29 17.56
CA THR A 30 13.02 -15.45 17.84
C THR A 30 12.22 -15.18 16.54
N ILE A 31 12.91 -14.80 15.46
CA ILE A 31 12.26 -14.59 14.16
C ILE A 31 11.60 -15.88 13.66
N VAL A 32 12.30 -17.01 13.71
CA VAL A 32 11.75 -18.31 13.30
C VAL A 32 10.52 -18.69 14.15
N PHE A 33 10.59 -18.48 15.46
CA PHE A 33 9.46 -18.72 16.36
C PHE A 33 8.23 -17.91 15.95
N PHE A 34 8.38 -16.60 15.75
CA PHE A 34 7.26 -15.76 15.32
C PHE A 34 6.75 -16.11 13.92
N ARG A 35 7.62 -16.46 12.97
CA ARG A 35 7.21 -16.93 11.64
C ARG A 35 6.33 -18.18 11.72
N ILE A 36 6.74 -19.15 12.52
CA ILE A 36 5.94 -20.38 12.75
C ILE A 36 4.61 -20.03 13.43
N HIS A 37 4.65 -19.20 14.48
CA HIS A 37 3.44 -18.76 15.18
C HIS A 37 2.45 -18.06 14.23
N ASN A 38 2.93 -17.10 13.45
CA ASN A 38 2.12 -16.35 12.50
C ASN A 38 1.58 -17.25 11.37
N SER A 39 2.40 -18.20 10.88
CA SER A 39 1.96 -19.20 9.91
C SER A 39 0.81 -20.06 10.44
N LEU A 40 0.91 -20.52 11.69
CA LEU A 40 -0.14 -21.32 12.31
C LEU A 40 -1.42 -20.51 12.56
N LYS A 41 -1.27 -19.24 12.97
CA LYS A 41 -2.40 -18.33 13.24
C LYS A 41 -3.16 -17.95 11.98
N SER A 42 -2.46 -17.78 10.86
CA SER A 42 -3.03 -17.38 9.56
C SER A 42 -3.29 -18.54 8.61
N LYS A 43 -3.15 -19.79 9.09
CA LYS A 43 -3.43 -20.98 8.28
C LYS A 43 -4.92 -21.07 7.99
N ILE A 44 -5.26 -21.26 6.71
CA ILE A 44 -6.60 -21.64 6.29
C ILE A 44 -6.70 -23.14 6.37
N ASP A 45 -7.65 -23.67 7.14
CA ASP A 45 -7.79 -25.11 7.43
C ASP A 45 -9.27 -25.52 7.35
N THR A 46 -9.90 -25.16 6.23
CA THR A 46 -11.29 -25.51 5.89
C THR A 46 -11.30 -26.35 4.62
N ASP A 47 -12.27 -27.24 4.46
CA ASP A 47 -12.37 -28.15 3.31
C ASP A 47 -12.54 -27.40 1.98
N THR A 48 -13.18 -26.23 2.00
CA THR A 48 -13.44 -25.38 0.85
C THR A 48 -12.45 -24.22 0.73
N GLY A 49 -11.50 -24.12 1.66
CA GLY A 49 -10.53 -23.03 1.72
C GLY A 49 -9.56 -22.99 0.54
N ILE A 50 -8.98 -21.83 0.33
CA ILE A 50 -7.93 -21.59 -0.64
C ILE A 50 -6.81 -20.76 0.00
N GLN A 51 -5.58 -21.27 -0.12
CA GLN A 51 -4.36 -20.55 0.27
C GLN A 51 -3.30 -20.87 -0.78
N GLU A 52 -3.13 -19.98 -1.75
CA GLU A 52 -2.33 -20.20 -2.95
C GLU A 52 -1.46 -19.00 -3.27
N ASN A 53 -0.21 -19.29 -3.65
CA ASN A 53 0.75 -18.34 -4.18
C ASN A 53 1.12 -18.81 -5.59
N THR A 54 0.74 -18.05 -6.61
CA THR A 54 0.85 -18.49 -8.00
C THR A 54 1.31 -17.37 -8.94
N TYR A 55 1.78 -17.75 -10.11
CA TYR A 55 2.02 -16.86 -11.23
C TYR A 55 1.06 -17.22 -12.35
N ILE A 56 0.42 -16.21 -12.91
CA ILE A 56 -0.45 -16.35 -14.08
C ILE A 56 0.07 -15.45 -15.22
N THR A 57 -0.14 -15.87 -16.46
CA THR A 57 0.23 -15.05 -17.62
C THR A 57 -0.83 -13.99 -17.84
N ILE A 58 -0.46 -12.73 -17.73
CA ILE A 58 -1.30 -11.55 -17.97
C ILE A 58 -0.58 -10.67 -18.99
N ASN A 59 -1.22 -10.43 -20.14
CA ASN A 59 -0.65 -9.63 -21.23
C ASN A 59 0.82 -9.98 -21.53
N GLY A 60 1.09 -11.30 -21.67
CA GLY A 60 2.38 -11.83 -22.11
C GLY A 60 3.48 -11.93 -21.05
N ILE A 61 3.25 -11.54 -19.80
CA ILE A 61 4.19 -11.74 -18.70
C ILE A 61 3.57 -12.51 -17.53
N GLU A 62 4.39 -13.20 -16.75
CA GLU A 62 3.96 -13.91 -15.56
C GLU A 62 3.83 -12.95 -14.38
N GLN A 63 2.62 -12.77 -13.85
CA GLN A 63 2.33 -11.87 -12.73
C GLN A 63 1.92 -12.66 -11.49
N TYR A 64 2.38 -12.22 -10.33
CA TYR A 64 2.18 -12.93 -9.07
C TYR A 64 0.83 -12.59 -8.43
N LEU A 65 0.11 -13.63 -8.04
CA LEU A 65 -1.10 -13.54 -7.24
C LEU A 65 -0.93 -14.33 -5.94
N GLN A 66 -1.37 -13.74 -4.84
CA GLN A 66 -1.63 -14.43 -3.58
C GLN A 66 -3.15 -14.51 -3.39
N ILE A 67 -3.68 -15.72 -3.24
CA ILE A 67 -5.12 -15.99 -3.15
C ILE A 67 -5.40 -16.65 -1.81
N ARG A 68 -6.29 -16.06 -1.01
CA ARG A 68 -6.60 -16.55 0.33
C ARG A 68 -8.08 -16.35 0.66
N GLY A 69 -8.71 -17.37 1.23
CA GLY A 69 -10.10 -17.34 1.71
C GLY A 69 -10.49 -18.65 2.39
N GLU A 70 -11.30 -18.58 3.44
CA GLU A 70 -11.79 -19.77 4.17
C GLU A 70 -12.81 -20.59 3.35
N ASP A 71 -13.44 -19.98 2.35
CA ASP A 71 -14.26 -20.65 1.34
C ASP A 71 -14.00 -20.02 -0.04
N ARG A 72 -13.55 -20.84 -1.02
CA ARG A 72 -13.31 -20.41 -2.40
C ARG A 72 -14.56 -19.98 -3.16
N ASN A 73 -15.73 -20.29 -2.64
CA ASN A 73 -17.02 -19.88 -3.22
C ASN A 73 -17.48 -18.52 -2.74
N ASN A 74 -16.81 -17.92 -1.75
CA ASN A 74 -17.09 -16.57 -1.29
C ASN A 74 -16.86 -15.53 -2.38
N PRO A 75 -17.51 -14.34 -2.31
CA PRO A 75 -17.25 -13.24 -3.22
C PRO A 75 -15.74 -12.91 -3.27
N VAL A 76 -15.25 -12.62 -4.48
CA VAL A 76 -13.82 -12.36 -4.70
C VAL A 76 -13.52 -10.88 -4.58
N ILE A 77 -12.50 -10.55 -3.79
CA ILE A 77 -11.91 -9.22 -3.67
C ILE A 77 -10.57 -9.23 -4.42
N LEU A 78 -10.41 -8.35 -5.40
CA LEU A 78 -9.12 -7.99 -5.97
C LEU A 78 -8.54 -6.80 -5.21
N TRP A 79 -7.39 -7.00 -4.56
CA TRP A 79 -6.64 -5.95 -3.87
C TRP A 79 -5.60 -5.32 -4.80
N LEU A 80 -5.77 -4.04 -5.11
CA LEU A 80 -4.82 -3.23 -5.88
C LEU A 80 -3.91 -2.48 -4.91
N HIS A 81 -2.62 -2.84 -4.89
CA HIS A 81 -1.64 -2.27 -3.95
C HIS A 81 -1.28 -0.82 -4.27
N GLY A 82 -0.72 -0.13 -3.30
CA GLY A 82 -0.23 1.25 -3.40
C GLY A 82 1.12 1.41 -4.08
N GLY A 83 1.62 2.62 -4.04
CA GLY A 83 2.91 3.02 -4.61
C GLY A 83 2.79 4.17 -5.60
N PRO A 84 2.99 3.96 -6.95
CA PRO A 84 3.16 2.67 -7.66
C PRO A 84 4.34 1.84 -7.16
N GLY A 85 4.21 0.51 -7.25
CA GLY A 85 5.31 -0.41 -6.98
C GLY A 85 5.50 -0.86 -5.52
N PHE A 86 4.51 -0.71 -4.61
CA PHE A 86 4.62 -1.13 -3.20
C PHE A 86 3.64 -2.25 -2.82
N PRO A 87 3.81 -3.48 -3.34
CA PRO A 87 3.00 -4.61 -2.92
C PRO A 87 3.30 -5.00 -1.47
N LEU A 88 2.25 -5.32 -0.70
CA LEU A 88 2.33 -5.71 0.71
C LEU A 88 1.86 -7.16 0.94
N THR A 89 1.99 -8.04 -0.06
CA THR A 89 1.56 -9.43 -0.01
C THR A 89 2.18 -10.21 1.16
N TYR A 90 3.36 -9.82 1.60
CA TYR A 90 4.01 -10.41 2.77
C TYR A 90 3.41 -9.97 4.11
N LEU A 91 2.53 -8.96 4.15
CA LEU A 91 1.84 -8.49 5.37
C LEU A 91 0.37 -8.93 5.45
N THR A 92 -0.16 -9.63 4.46
CA THR A 92 -1.58 -10.03 4.43
C THR A 92 -2.02 -10.85 5.66
N TYR A 93 -1.13 -11.66 6.22
CA TYR A 93 -1.36 -12.39 7.47
C TYR A 93 -1.67 -11.48 8.66
N TYR A 94 -1.27 -10.21 8.59
CA TYR A 94 -1.44 -9.23 9.66
C TYR A 94 -2.78 -8.51 9.57
N TYR A 95 -3.22 -8.10 8.38
CA TYR A 95 -4.33 -7.17 8.24
C TYR A 95 -5.60 -7.75 7.60
N GLN A 96 -5.55 -8.85 6.82
CA GLN A 96 -6.73 -9.28 6.05
C GLN A 96 -7.43 -10.54 6.59
N THR A 97 -6.87 -11.23 7.58
CA THR A 97 -7.37 -12.55 8.02
C THR A 97 -8.84 -12.53 8.48
N ALA A 98 -9.34 -11.40 8.98
CA ALA A 98 -10.73 -11.27 9.35
C ALA A 98 -11.66 -11.21 8.12
N LEU A 99 -11.20 -10.67 6.99
CA LEU A 99 -11.93 -10.64 5.73
C LEU A 99 -11.94 -12.01 5.03
N GLU A 100 -10.89 -12.83 5.21
CA GLU A 100 -10.76 -14.15 4.58
C GLU A 100 -11.87 -15.14 4.96
N LYS A 101 -12.63 -14.85 6.04
CA LYS A 101 -13.78 -15.65 6.46
C LYS A 101 -14.97 -15.53 5.52
N ASP A 102 -15.20 -14.34 5.00
CA ASP A 102 -16.38 -14.00 4.24
C ASP A 102 -16.09 -13.74 2.76
N TYR A 103 -14.80 -13.53 2.43
CA TYR A 103 -14.32 -13.21 1.07
C TYR A 103 -13.10 -14.03 0.68
N THR A 104 -12.97 -14.30 -0.62
CA THR A 104 -11.72 -14.78 -1.22
C THR A 104 -10.92 -13.58 -1.70
N ILE A 105 -9.78 -13.30 -1.05
CA ILE A 105 -8.96 -12.12 -1.31
C ILE A 105 -7.81 -12.48 -2.23
N VAL A 106 -7.66 -11.72 -3.29
CA VAL A 106 -6.59 -11.83 -4.27
C VAL A 106 -5.73 -10.58 -4.23
N CYS A 107 -4.53 -10.72 -3.68
CA CYS A 107 -3.52 -9.66 -3.71
C CYS A 107 -2.64 -9.86 -4.94
N TRP A 108 -2.69 -8.90 -5.86
CA TRP A 108 -1.95 -8.91 -7.10
C TRP A 108 -0.72 -8.02 -7.00
N GLU A 109 0.47 -8.57 -7.30
CA GLU A 109 1.68 -7.78 -7.48
C GLU A 109 1.74 -7.34 -8.94
N GLN A 110 1.44 -6.06 -9.17
CA GLN A 110 1.30 -5.45 -10.49
C GLN A 110 2.60 -5.55 -11.30
N ARG A 111 2.48 -5.42 -12.63
CA ARG A 111 3.62 -5.32 -13.56
C ARG A 111 4.67 -4.34 -13.03
N GLY A 112 5.94 -4.71 -13.12
CA GLY A 112 7.06 -3.87 -12.70
C GLY A 112 7.26 -3.76 -11.19
N SER A 113 6.57 -4.56 -10.36
CA SER A 113 6.68 -4.52 -8.90
C SER A 113 6.92 -5.90 -8.28
N GLY A 114 7.55 -5.91 -7.10
CA GLY A 114 7.67 -7.07 -6.23
C GLY A 114 8.22 -8.33 -6.91
N ARG A 115 7.54 -9.44 -6.67
CA ARG A 115 7.88 -10.77 -7.24
C ARG A 115 7.63 -10.83 -8.74
N THR A 116 6.63 -10.09 -9.25
CA THR A 116 6.36 -9.95 -10.69
C THR A 116 7.56 -9.35 -11.41
N PHE A 117 8.19 -8.30 -10.84
CA PHE A 117 9.41 -7.70 -11.40
C PHE A 117 10.55 -8.73 -11.54
N TYR A 118 10.84 -9.50 -10.48
CA TYR A 118 11.93 -10.48 -10.50
C TYR A 118 11.64 -11.73 -11.33
N ARG A 119 10.37 -12.00 -11.63
CA ARG A 119 9.96 -13.11 -12.47
C ARG A 119 10.24 -12.86 -13.95
N ASN A 120 10.14 -11.60 -14.36
CA ASN A 120 10.26 -11.20 -15.75
C ASN A 120 11.60 -10.52 -16.02
N LYS A 121 12.19 -10.78 -17.19
CA LYS A 121 13.46 -10.16 -17.60
C LYS A 121 13.24 -8.77 -18.19
N ASP A 122 12.10 -8.58 -18.83
CA ASP A 122 11.69 -7.34 -19.46
C ASP A 122 10.49 -6.76 -18.69
N ASN A 123 10.71 -5.62 -18.06
CA ASN A 123 9.71 -4.88 -17.31
C ASN A 123 9.37 -3.53 -17.99
N ASN A 124 9.58 -3.44 -19.31
CA ASN A 124 9.26 -2.26 -20.11
C ASN A 124 7.73 -2.08 -20.25
N ASN A 125 7.30 -0.92 -20.76
CA ASN A 125 5.90 -0.54 -20.94
C ASN A 125 5.09 -0.45 -19.63
N LEU A 126 5.64 0.25 -18.64
CA LEU A 126 4.88 0.62 -17.45
C LEU A 126 4.09 1.90 -17.72
N THR A 127 2.97 1.79 -18.43
CA THR A 127 2.03 2.89 -18.65
C THR A 127 0.71 2.59 -17.97
N ILE A 128 -0.11 3.62 -17.76
CA ILE A 128 -1.43 3.45 -17.15
C ILE A 128 -2.33 2.58 -18.03
N GLU A 129 -2.27 2.74 -19.36
CA GLU A 129 -3.05 1.94 -20.29
C GLU A 129 -2.68 0.45 -20.21
N GLN A 130 -1.38 0.16 -20.06
CA GLN A 130 -0.94 -1.22 -19.90
C GLN A 130 -1.43 -1.81 -18.57
N LEU A 131 -1.39 -1.05 -17.47
CA LEU A 131 -1.89 -1.53 -16.18
C LEU A 131 -3.41 -1.66 -16.17
N LEU A 132 -4.15 -0.80 -16.83
CA LEU A 132 -5.60 -0.95 -17.01
C LEU A 132 -5.93 -2.21 -17.81
N SER A 133 -5.17 -2.46 -18.89
CA SER A 133 -5.29 -3.71 -19.66
C SER A 133 -4.95 -4.94 -18.82
N ASP A 134 -3.88 -4.88 -18.02
CA ASP A 134 -3.53 -5.97 -17.08
C ASP A 134 -4.62 -6.18 -16.02
N THR A 135 -5.17 -5.10 -15.46
CA THR A 135 -6.28 -5.15 -14.48
C THR A 135 -7.51 -5.83 -15.08
N ASN A 136 -7.85 -5.48 -16.32
CA ASN A 136 -8.97 -6.10 -17.01
C ASN A 136 -8.77 -7.61 -17.21
N GLU A 137 -7.58 -8.03 -17.61
CA GLU A 137 -7.26 -9.46 -17.80
C GLU A 137 -7.22 -10.22 -16.46
N VAL A 138 -6.71 -9.61 -15.38
CA VAL A 138 -6.76 -10.19 -14.04
C VAL A 138 -8.21 -10.36 -13.58
N ILE A 139 -9.06 -9.37 -13.76
CA ILE A 139 -10.48 -9.43 -13.38
C ILE A 139 -11.21 -10.51 -14.20
N ASP A 140 -11.00 -10.59 -15.51
CA ASP A 140 -11.62 -11.62 -16.34
C ASP A 140 -11.14 -13.02 -15.96
N TYR A 141 -9.86 -13.20 -15.66
CA TYR A 141 -9.31 -14.45 -15.11
C TYR A 141 -10.00 -14.84 -13.77
N LEU A 142 -10.18 -13.89 -12.85
CA LEU A 142 -10.80 -14.16 -11.56
C LEU A 142 -12.28 -14.49 -11.72
N ARG A 143 -13.00 -13.78 -12.58
CA ARG A 143 -14.42 -14.06 -12.89
C ARG A 143 -14.59 -15.48 -13.44
N GLU A 144 -13.75 -15.89 -14.39
CA GLU A 144 -13.77 -17.24 -14.96
C GLU A 144 -13.39 -18.31 -13.92
N ARG A 145 -12.29 -18.09 -13.20
CA ARG A 145 -11.76 -19.05 -12.23
C ARG A 145 -12.73 -19.36 -11.09
N PHE A 146 -13.40 -18.32 -10.58
CA PHE A 146 -14.31 -18.43 -9.43
C PHE A 146 -15.80 -18.49 -9.84
N GLY A 147 -16.11 -18.45 -11.13
CA GLY A 147 -17.48 -18.48 -11.64
C GLY A 147 -18.32 -17.29 -11.21
N GLN A 148 -17.72 -16.12 -11.04
CA GLN A 148 -18.39 -14.90 -10.60
C GLN A 148 -18.59 -13.91 -11.74
N GLU A 149 -19.77 -13.30 -11.80
CA GLU A 149 -20.09 -12.31 -12.84
C GLU A 149 -19.33 -11.00 -12.61
N LYS A 150 -19.17 -10.60 -11.34
CA LYS A 150 -18.52 -9.34 -10.94
C LYS A 150 -17.53 -9.59 -9.80
N ILE A 151 -16.49 -8.74 -9.71
CA ILE A 151 -15.44 -8.79 -8.70
C ILE A 151 -15.51 -7.53 -7.84
N ILE A 152 -15.27 -7.66 -6.54
CA ILE A 152 -15.08 -6.52 -5.63
C ILE A 152 -13.65 -6.00 -5.82
N ILE A 153 -13.47 -4.68 -5.88
CA ILE A 153 -12.16 -4.04 -5.95
C ILE A 153 -11.89 -3.28 -4.65
N ILE A 154 -10.74 -3.55 -4.02
CA ILE A 154 -10.16 -2.69 -2.98
C ILE A 154 -8.89 -2.08 -3.55
N GLY A 155 -8.87 -0.76 -3.75
CA GLY A 155 -7.69 0.00 -4.13
C GLY A 155 -7.05 0.67 -2.91
N GLN A 156 -5.71 0.65 -2.78
CA GLN A 156 -5.00 1.35 -1.73
C GLN A 156 -4.04 2.37 -2.33
N SER A 157 -4.13 3.66 -1.95
CA SER A 157 -3.23 4.73 -2.42
C SER A 157 -3.16 4.76 -3.97
N TRP A 158 -2.00 4.54 -4.58
CA TRP A 158 -1.88 4.33 -6.04
C TRP A 158 -2.93 3.35 -6.60
N GLY A 159 -3.23 2.27 -5.88
CA GLY A 159 -4.25 1.31 -6.29
C GLY A 159 -5.64 1.93 -6.39
N THR A 160 -5.89 3.09 -5.76
CA THR A 160 -7.15 3.83 -5.94
C THR A 160 -7.19 4.60 -7.25
N VAL A 161 -6.05 5.07 -7.75
CA VAL A 161 -5.93 5.68 -9.10
C VAL A 161 -6.33 4.63 -10.14
N LEU A 162 -5.65 3.49 -10.12
CA LEU A 162 -5.93 2.37 -11.03
C LEU A 162 -7.37 1.84 -10.89
N GLY A 163 -7.89 1.74 -9.66
CA GLY A 163 -9.24 1.28 -9.38
C GLY A 163 -10.31 2.26 -9.86
N MET A 164 -10.14 3.56 -9.65
CA MET A 164 -11.08 4.59 -10.09
C MET A 164 -11.14 4.68 -11.62
N ASP A 165 -9.98 4.68 -12.30
CA ASP A 165 -9.92 4.63 -13.76
C ASP A 165 -10.63 3.37 -14.28
N TYR A 166 -10.38 2.20 -13.66
CA TYR A 166 -10.99 0.95 -14.09
C TYR A 166 -12.51 0.95 -13.93
N ILE A 167 -13.04 1.38 -12.77
CA ILE A 167 -14.52 1.42 -12.57
C ILE A 167 -15.19 2.51 -13.38
N ASN A 168 -14.45 3.53 -13.80
CA ASN A 168 -14.92 4.54 -14.74
C ASN A 168 -15.25 3.92 -16.09
N ASP A 169 -14.43 2.98 -16.55
CA ASP A 169 -14.56 2.40 -17.89
C ASP A 169 -15.30 1.05 -17.90
N HIS A 170 -15.19 0.26 -16.83
CA HIS A 170 -15.71 -1.11 -16.73
C HIS A 170 -16.58 -1.39 -15.50
N PRO A 171 -17.58 -0.55 -15.17
CA PRO A 171 -18.43 -0.76 -13.98
C PRO A 171 -19.23 -2.06 -14.04
N GLU A 172 -19.49 -2.60 -15.25
CA GLU A 172 -20.26 -3.83 -15.45
C GLU A 172 -19.55 -5.08 -14.90
N LYS A 173 -18.23 -5.03 -14.69
CA LYS A 173 -17.42 -6.13 -14.13
C LYS A 173 -17.18 -6.02 -12.62
N VAL A 174 -17.64 -4.93 -11.99
CA VAL A 174 -17.34 -4.62 -10.60
C VAL A 174 -18.61 -4.69 -9.74
N ALA A 175 -18.54 -5.47 -8.65
CA ALA A 175 -19.63 -5.62 -7.70
C ALA A 175 -19.71 -4.45 -6.73
N ALA A 176 -18.56 -4.00 -6.21
CA ALA A 176 -18.39 -2.86 -5.33
C ALA A 176 -16.94 -2.36 -5.38
N TYR A 177 -16.73 -1.09 -5.05
CA TYR A 177 -15.40 -0.49 -4.94
C TYR A 177 -15.16 0.07 -3.54
N ILE A 178 -13.97 -0.22 -2.98
CA ILE A 178 -13.50 0.38 -1.73
C ILE A 178 -12.16 1.08 -2.02
N GLY A 179 -12.12 2.40 -1.84
CA GLY A 179 -10.88 3.18 -1.90
C GLY A 179 -10.31 3.39 -0.50
N VAL A 180 -9.05 2.96 -0.28
CA VAL A 180 -8.34 3.07 1.00
C VAL A 180 -7.18 4.03 0.84
N GLY A 181 -7.15 5.12 1.61
CA GLY A 181 -6.21 6.20 1.34
C GLY A 181 -6.41 6.73 -0.08
N GLN A 182 -7.64 7.12 -0.40
CA GLN A 182 -8.07 7.50 -1.76
C GLN A 182 -7.28 8.69 -2.28
N VAL A 183 -6.65 8.54 -3.45
CA VAL A 183 -6.07 9.65 -4.20
C VAL A 183 -7.19 10.41 -4.91
N THR A 184 -7.28 11.72 -4.66
CA THR A 184 -8.16 12.62 -5.43
C THR A 184 -7.37 13.34 -6.52
N ASN A 185 -6.35 14.08 -6.14
CA ASN A 185 -5.28 14.65 -6.97
C ASN A 185 -4.02 14.64 -6.10
N PHE A 186 -2.99 13.91 -6.53
CA PHE A 186 -1.87 13.61 -5.64
C PHE A 186 -1.00 14.84 -5.37
N SER A 187 -0.71 15.66 -6.39
CA SER A 187 0.06 16.90 -6.20
C SER A 187 -0.68 17.91 -5.32
N GLN A 188 -1.98 18.08 -5.51
CA GLN A 188 -2.79 18.93 -4.64
C GLN A 188 -2.83 18.41 -3.20
N GLY A 189 -2.86 17.10 -3.00
CA GLY A 189 -2.74 16.48 -1.68
C GLY A 189 -1.42 16.84 -0.99
N LYS A 190 -0.30 16.79 -1.72
CA LYS A 190 1.02 17.19 -1.19
C LYS A 190 1.10 18.67 -0.87
N ILE A 191 0.53 19.52 -1.72
CA ILE A 191 0.45 20.97 -1.50
C ILE A 191 -0.38 21.25 -0.24
N TYR A 192 -1.57 20.66 -0.11
CA TYR A 192 -2.44 20.83 1.05
C TYR A 192 -1.76 20.43 2.37
N ALA A 193 -1.05 19.30 2.39
CA ALA A 193 -0.29 18.85 3.54
C ALA A 193 0.85 19.83 3.88
N ALA A 194 1.60 20.29 2.87
CA ALA A 194 2.70 21.23 3.05
C ALA A 194 2.19 22.61 3.54
N GLU A 195 1.08 23.13 3.02
CA GLU A 195 0.44 24.38 3.49
C GLU A 195 0.01 24.28 4.96
N SER A 196 -0.57 23.15 5.35
CA SER A 196 -0.92 22.87 6.74
C SER A 196 0.34 22.87 7.64
N ALA A 197 1.43 22.27 7.17
CA ALA A 197 2.71 22.28 7.87
C ALA A 197 3.34 23.66 7.94
N VAL A 198 3.22 24.50 6.90
CA VAL A 198 3.67 25.92 6.91
C VAL A 198 2.99 26.70 8.03
N GLN A 199 1.67 26.57 8.17
CA GLN A 199 0.91 27.27 9.22
C GLN A 199 1.39 26.84 10.62
N MET A 200 1.60 25.55 10.83
CA MET A 200 2.07 25.02 12.11
C MET A 200 3.53 25.40 12.40
N ALA A 201 4.41 25.37 11.39
CA ALA A 201 5.80 25.79 11.52
C ALA A 201 5.89 27.27 11.92
N ALA A 202 5.13 28.13 11.25
CA ALA A 202 5.07 29.57 11.56
C ALA A 202 4.52 29.84 12.98
N ALA A 203 3.45 29.14 13.38
CA ALA A 203 2.89 29.25 14.73
C ALA A 203 3.88 28.79 15.81
N ASN A 204 4.79 27.86 15.51
CA ASN A 204 5.87 27.41 16.39
C ASN A 204 7.14 28.29 16.31
N GLY A 205 7.12 29.37 15.50
CA GLY A 205 8.26 30.26 15.31
C GLY A 205 9.39 29.69 14.44
N ASN A 206 9.17 28.58 13.74
CA ASN A 206 10.14 27.99 12.84
C ASN A 206 9.96 28.53 11.42
N ASN A 207 10.47 29.75 11.20
CA ASN A 207 10.37 30.42 9.90
C ASN A 207 11.20 29.75 8.80
N GLU A 208 12.29 29.06 9.15
CA GLU A 208 13.14 28.37 8.18
C GLU A 208 12.38 27.22 7.50
N ASP A 209 11.75 26.34 8.28
CA ASP A 209 10.93 25.25 7.74
C ASP A 209 9.72 25.81 6.95
N ALA A 210 9.09 26.89 7.44
CA ALA A 210 7.96 27.51 6.75
C ALA A 210 8.35 28.07 5.38
N GLU A 211 9.45 28.81 5.26
CA GLU A 211 9.92 29.35 3.96
C GLU A 211 10.40 28.24 3.02
N PHE A 212 11.06 27.21 3.55
CA PHE A 212 11.45 26.05 2.74
C PHE A 212 10.21 25.35 2.14
N LEU A 213 9.17 25.09 2.96
CA LEU A 213 7.94 24.44 2.49
C LEU A 213 7.20 25.29 1.45
N LYS A 214 7.12 26.62 1.62
CA LYS A 214 6.52 27.53 0.62
C LYS A 214 7.24 27.44 -0.72
N HIS A 215 8.57 27.42 -0.71
CA HIS A 215 9.36 27.26 -1.93
C HIS A 215 9.08 25.92 -2.63
N CYS A 216 8.97 24.83 -1.88
CA CYS A 216 8.63 23.52 -2.45
C CYS A 216 7.20 23.48 -3.03
N ILE A 217 6.24 24.18 -2.39
CA ILE A 217 4.87 24.34 -2.88
C ILE A 217 4.87 25.06 -4.24
N GLU A 218 5.60 26.20 -4.35
CA GLU A 218 5.75 26.93 -5.61
C GLU A 218 6.32 26.03 -6.71
N GLN A 219 7.42 25.33 -6.44
CA GLN A 219 8.03 24.40 -7.41
C GLN A 219 7.05 23.34 -7.86
N LEU A 220 6.36 22.66 -6.92
CA LEU A 220 5.41 21.58 -7.28
C LEU A 220 4.21 22.13 -8.05
N SER A 221 3.76 23.37 -7.77
CA SER A 221 2.63 24.00 -8.46
C SER A 221 2.94 24.45 -9.89
N GLU A 222 4.20 24.66 -10.22
CA GLU A 222 4.67 25.10 -11.54
C GLU A 222 5.16 23.95 -12.41
N THR A 223 5.28 22.75 -11.86
CA THR A 223 5.80 21.54 -12.54
C THR A 223 4.65 20.73 -13.11
N GLU A 224 4.84 20.21 -14.34
CA GLU A 224 3.90 19.33 -15.04
C GLU A 224 4.49 17.94 -15.35
N ASP A 225 5.77 17.70 -15.04
CA ASP A 225 6.46 16.45 -15.27
C ASP A 225 7.36 16.07 -14.08
N ILE A 226 7.31 14.81 -13.68
CA ILE A 226 8.11 14.28 -12.58
C ILE A 226 9.63 14.39 -12.83
N GLU A 227 10.06 14.40 -14.08
CA GLU A 227 11.47 14.55 -14.46
C GLU A 227 12.01 15.96 -14.18
N GLU A 228 11.13 16.96 -14.09
CA GLU A 228 11.48 18.35 -13.76
C GLU A 228 11.60 18.58 -12.25
N LEU A 229 11.06 17.66 -11.42
CA LEU A 229 11.13 17.78 -9.97
C LEU A 229 12.50 17.38 -9.41
N ASP A 230 13.02 18.18 -8.51
CA ASP A 230 14.11 17.76 -7.64
C ASP A 230 13.59 16.77 -6.58
N VAL A 231 13.80 15.49 -6.82
CA VAL A 231 13.37 14.39 -5.94
C VAL A 231 13.81 14.59 -4.49
N LYS A 232 15.02 15.15 -4.27
CA LYS A 232 15.54 15.40 -2.92
C LYS A 232 14.78 16.53 -2.21
N SER A 233 14.39 17.56 -2.96
CA SER A 233 13.54 18.62 -2.44
C SER A 233 12.14 18.09 -2.10
N LEU A 234 11.56 17.25 -2.95
CA LEU A 234 10.28 16.58 -2.70
C LEU A 234 10.33 15.69 -1.45
N GLU A 235 11.34 14.84 -1.32
CA GLU A 235 11.54 14.03 -0.11
C GLU A 235 11.70 14.90 1.15
N LYS A 236 12.52 15.95 1.07
CA LYS A 236 12.72 16.86 2.19
C LYS A 236 11.44 17.62 2.54
N MET A 237 10.61 17.98 1.56
CA MET A 237 9.30 18.58 1.78
C MET A 237 8.40 17.64 2.59
N ILE A 238 8.30 16.38 2.17
CA ILE A 238 7.52 15.35 2.87
C ILE A 238 8.03 15.17 4.31
N ILE A 239 9.33 14.95 4.49
CA ILE A 239 9.96 14.77 5.81
C ILE A 239 9.76 16.01 6.69
N THR A 240 9.85 17.22 6.14
CA THR A 240 9.67 18.45 6.90
C THR A 240 8.22 18.61 7.31
N SER A 241 7.27 18.30 6.44
CA SER A 241 5.84 18.34 6.76
C SER A 241 5.49 17.38 7.89
N THR A 242 6.02 16.16 7.92
CA THR A 242 5.75 15.17 8.98
C THR A 242 6.26 15.57 10.37
N LYS A 243 7.14 16.57 10.49
CA LYS A 243 7.50 17.13 11.80
C LYS A 243 6.30 17.79 12.48
N TYR A 244 5.39 18.35 11.70
CA TYR A 244 4.24 19.15 12.14
C TYR A 244 2.94 18.35 12.07
N LEU A 245 2.79 17.55 11.03
CA LEU A 245 1.60 16.74 10.74
C LEU A 245 1.77 15.35 11.34
N LYS A 246 1.32 15.17 12.58
CA LYS A 246 1.46 13.89 13.27
C LYS A 246 0.18 13.09 13.19
N CYS A 247 0.32 11.79 12.97
CA CYS A 247 -0.70 10.80 13.21
C CYS A 247 -0.42 10.08 14.54
N ASN A 248 -1.40 10.06 15.44
CA ASN A 248 -1.32 9.27 16.67
C ASN A 248 -1.93 7.90 16.36
N GLY A 249 -1.15 6.83 16.37
CA GLY A 249 -1.64 5.47 16.14
C GLY A 249 -1.16 4.84 14.82
N GLU A 250 -0.48 5.59 13.97
CA GLU A 250 0.18 5.05 12.80
C GLU A 250 1.21 3.99 13.19
N MET A 251 1.15 2.84 12.52
CA MET A 251 2.09 1.74 12.71
C MET A 251 3.52 2.22 12.42
N SER A 252 4.36 2.23 13.43
CA SER A 252 5.73 2.71 13.30
C SER A 252 6.54 1.86 12.30
N GLY A 253 7.55 2.46 11.67
CA GLY A 253 8.45 1.72 10.78
C GLY A 253 9.15 0.53 11.45
N THR A 254 9.35 0.59 12.79
CA THR A 254 9.91 -0.53 13.57
C THR A 254 8.90 -1.68 13.68
N GLU A 255 7.62 -1.39 13.92
CA GLU A 255 6.55 -2.38 13.96
C GLU A 255 6.32 -3.00 12.58
N GLN A 256 6.29 -2.19 11.52
CA GLN A 256 6.20 -2.68 10.14
C GLN A 256 7.36 -3.60 9.79
N THR A 257 8.60 -3.22 10.15
CA THR A 257 9.79 -4.04 9.96
C THR A 257 9.67 -5.36 10.73
N PHE A 258 9.23 -5.32 11.99
CA PHE A 258 9.02 -6.52 12.79
C PHE A 258 7.95 -7.43 12.18
N ALA A 259 6.81 -6.88 11.77
CA ALA A 259 5.78 -7.63 11.05
C ALA A 259 6.34 -8.26 9.77
N ALA A 260 7.10 -7.52 8.97
CA ALA A 260 7.72 -8.02 7.74
C ALA A 260 8.68 -9.19 7.98
N ILE A 261 9.66 -9.04 8.88
CA ILE A 261 10.66 -10.11 9.15
C ILE A 261 10.07 -11.34 9.83
N THR A 262 8.95 -11.19 10.54
CA THR A 262 8.22 -12.32 11.18
C THR A 262 7.09 -12.85 10.32
N SER A 263 6.90 -12.33 9.11
CA SER A 263 5.91 -12.80 8.16
C SER A 263 6.21 -14.24 7.68
N PRO A 264 5.21 -15.14 7.65
CA PRO A 264 5.37 -16.44 7.03
C PRO A 264 5.54 -16.37 5.51
N GLU A 265 5.04 -15.30 4.89
CA GLU A 265 4.98 -15.11 3.43
C GLU A 265 6.20 -14.36 2.86
N MET A 266 7.03 -13.75 3.72
CA MET A 266 8.18 -12.95 3.26
C MET A 266 9.23 -13.80 2.57
N SER A 267 9.43 -13.56 1.29
CA SER A 267 10.42 -14.21 0.44
C SER A 267 11.68 -13.36 0.27
N TRP A 268 12.74 -13.96 -0.30
CA TRP A 268 13.95 -13.20 -0.63
C TRP A 268 13.73 -12.14 -1.72
N ASN A 269 12.76 -12.33 -2.62
CA ASN A 269 12.40 -11.33 -3.61
C ASN A 269 11.75 -10.11 -2.96
N ASP A 270 10.94 -10.30 -1.91
CA ASP A 270 10.34 -9.19 -1.16
C ASP A 270 11.42 -8.36 -0.45
N VAL A 271 12.42 -9.01 0.15
CA VAL A 271 13.56 -8.31 0.77
C VAL A 271 14.33 -7.49 -0.27
N LYS A 272 14.64 -8.09 -1.43
CA LYS A 272 15.34 -7.37 -2.50
C LYS A 272 14.52 -6.19 -3.01
N TRP A 273 13.21 -6.39 -3.20
CA TRP A 273 12.32 -5.34 -3.68
C TRP A 273 12.18 -4.22 -2.65
N PHE A 274 12.01 -4.55 -1.38
CA PHE A 274 11.96 -3.57 -0.30
C PHE A 274 13.24 -2.71 -0.27
N LEU A 275 14.41 -3.32 -0.35
CA LEU A 275 15.68 -2.57 -0.41
C LEU A 275 15.81 -1.70 -1.66
N PHE A 276 15.31 -2.15 -2.81
CA PHE A 276 15.28 -1.37 -4.04
C PHE A 276 14.30 -0.20 -3.93
N ALA A 277 13.08 -0.47 -3.48
CA ALA A 277 12.00 0.50 -3.40
C ALA A 277 12.15 1.51 -2.24
N SER A 278 13.02 1.22 -1.26
CA SER A 278 13.33 2.17 -0.18
C SER A 278 14.11 3.40 -0.64
N ASP A 279 14.67 3.37 -1.86
CA ASP A 279 15.24 4.53 -2.51
C ASP A 279 14.19 5.12 -3.48
N THR A 280 13.67 6.29 -3.15
CA THR A 280 12.64 6.99 -3.94
C THR A 280 13.07 7.19 -5.40
N GLN A 281 14.37 7.46 -5.64
CA GLN A 281 14.89 7.62 -6.99
C GLN A 281 14.75 6.35 -7.83
N ASN A 282 14.93 5.17 -7.23
CA ASN A 282 14.74 3.89 -7.92
C ASN A 282 13.28 3.72 -8.35
N ILE A 283 12.33 4.06 -7.49
CA ILE A 283 10.89 3.99 -7.81
C ILE A 283 10.54 4.99 -8.90
N ILE A 284 10.92 6.25 -8.76
CA ILE A 284 10.66 7.27 -9.79
C ILE A 284 11.27 6.85 -11.13
N THR A 285 12.47 6.30 -11.16
CA THR A 285 13.11 5.87 -12.41
C THR A 285 12.44 4.63 -13.02
N SER A 286 12.11 3.62 -12.20
CA SER A 286 11.56 2.36 -12.70
C SER A 286 10.06 2.44 -12.98
N GLN A 287 9.33 3.38 -12.35
CA GLN A 287 7.89 3.57 -12.43
C GLN A 287 7.54 4.96 -13.00
N ASN A 288 8.48 5.60 -13.71
CA ASN A 288 8.41 7.01 -14.12
C ASN A 288 7.04 7.40 -14.70
N SER A 289 6.57 6.70 -15.72
CA SER A 289 5.30 7.00 -16.38
C SER A 289 4.10 6.93 -15.42
N LEU A 290 4.09 5.95 -14.50
CA LEU A 290 3.00 5.78 -13.53
C LEU A 290 3.05 6.84 -12.44
N VAL A 291 4.25 7.18 -11.96
CA VAL A 291 4.44 8.27 -10.98
C VAL A 291 4.04 9.59 -11.62
N ASN A 292 4.44 9.83 -12.87
CA ASN A 292 4.06 11.03 -13.61
C ASN A 292 2.54 11.13 -13.80
N TYR A 293 1.90 10.01 -14.17
CA TYR A 293 0.44 9.95 -14.28
C TYR A 293 -0.25 10.31 -12.96
N MET A 294 0.16 9.70 -11.85
CA MET A 294 -0.43 9.94 -10.53
C MET A 294 -0.26 11.38 -10.06
N TYR A 295 0.91 11.99 -10.32
CA TYR A 295 1.21 13.35 -9.85
C TYR A 295 0.55 14.44 -10.70
N PHE A 296 0.52 14.28 -12.03
CA PHE A 296 0.24 15.41 -12.93
C PHE A 296 -0.88 15.17 -13.93
N GLN A 297 -1.39 13.94 -14.06
CA GLN A 297 -2.40 13.63 -15.07
C GLN A 297 -3.69 13.10 -14.46
N PHE A 298 -3.63 12.46 -13.29
CA PHE A 298 -4.82 11.94 -12.64
C PHE A 298 -5.47 13.00 -11.75
N ASP A 299 -6.74 13.28 -12.02
CA ASP A 299 -7.64 13.98 -11.12
C ASP A 299 -8.97 13.24 -11.08
N VAL A 300 -9.39 12.83 -9.90
CA VAL A 300 -10.66 12.11 -9.72
C VAL A 300 -11.88 12.95 -10.14
N MET A 301 -11.73 14.28 -10.18
CA MET A 301 -12.78 15.21 -10.62
C MET A 301 -13.00 15.18 -12.15
N ASP A 302 -12.04 14.66 -12.91
CA ASP A 302 -12.18 14.47 -14.36
C ASP A 302 -12.94 13.18 -14.73
N LEU A 303 -13.16 12.30 -13.73
CA LEU A 303 -13.94 11.08 -13.90
C LEU A 303 -15.44 11.38 -13.78
N ARG A 304 -16.26 10.34 -13.98
CA ARG A 304 -17.72 10.48 -13.86
C ARG A 304 -18.15 10.86 -12.43
N GLU A 305 -19.15 11.70 -12.32
CA GLU A 305 -19.75 12.07 -11.03
C GLU A 305 -20.76 11.01 -10.52
N LYS A 306 -21.26 10.14 -11.39
CA LYS A 306 -22.27 9.14 -11.08
C LYS A 306 -21.79 7.73 -11.41
N TYR A 307 -21.83 6.86 -10.42
CA TYR A 307 -21.49 5.44 -10.52
C TYR A 307 -22.72 4.55 -10.26
N ASP A 308 -22.88 3.52 -11.10
CA ASP A 308 -23.96 2.52 -10.97
C ASP A 308 -23.52 1.32 -10.09
N ILE A 309 -22.44 1.45 -9.35
CA ILE A 309 -21.92 0.46 -8.40
C ILE A 309 -21.81 1.08 -7.00
N PRO A 310 -21.88 0.28 -5.93
CA PRO A 310 -21.57 0.74 -4.58
C PRO A 310 -20.13 1.21 -4.44
N ILE A 311 -19.91 2.34 -3.74
CA ILE A 311 -18.58 2.93 -3.52
C ILE A 311 -18.40 3.25 -2.04
N CYS A 312 -17.28 2.86 -1.46
CA CYS A 312 -16.85 3.25 -0.12
C CYS A 312 -15.47 3.86 -0.14
N PHE A 313 -15.23 4.89 0.67
CA PHE A 313 -13.91 5.40 0.98
C PHE A 313 -13.58 5.13 2.45
N ILE A 314 -12.45 4.46 2.71
CA ILE A 314 -11.96 4.20 4.06
C ILE A 314 -10.67 4.99 4.25
N GLN A 315 -10.70 6.00 5.13
CA GLN A 315 -9.61 6.92 5.37
C GLN A 315 -9.15 6.84 6.83
N GLY A 316 -7.86 7.08 7.08
CA GLY A 316 -7.40 7.38 8.44
C GLY A 316 -7.80 8.80 8.85
N ASP A 317 -8.04 9.04 10.14
CA ASP A 317 -8.38 10.37 10.67
C ASP A 317 -7.22 11.37 10.53
N SER A 318 -6.02 10.88 10.30
CA SER A 318 -4.78 11.66 10.18
C SER A 318 -3.99 11.30 8.92
N ASP A 319 -4.67 10.96 7.82
CA ASP A 319 -4.02 10.73 6.54
C ASP A 319 -3.58 12.07 5.92
N TRP A 320 -2.27 12.30 5.88
CA TRP A 320 -1.63 13.46 5.26
C TRP A 320 -0.94 13.13 3.93
N ILE A 321 -0.98 11.87 3.51
CA ILE A 321 -0.48 11.43 2.19
C ILE A 321 -1.55 11.68 1.13
N THR A 322 -2.79 11.26 1.43
CA THR A 322 -4.01 11.55 0.68
C THR A 322 -5.02 12.19 1.64
N PRO A 323 -4.93 13.51 1.84
CA PRO A 323 -5.61 14.19 2.94
C PRO A 323 -7.11 13.91 2.98
N THR A 324 -7.59 13.42 4.12
CA THR A 324 -8.99 13.01 4.35
C THR A 324 -9.99 14.10 4.00
N ASN A 325 -9.64 15.38 4.22
CA ASN A 325 -10.52 16.51 3.86
C ASN A 325 -10.72 16.64 2.33
N LEU A 326 -9.73 16.30 1.51
CA LEU A 326 -9.87 16.32 0.05
C LEU A 326 -10.75 15.17 -0.43
N VAL A 327 -10.65 14.02 0.22
CA VAL A 327 -11.51 12.87 -0.06
C VAL A 327 -12.96 13.15 0.34
N ASP A 328 -13.19 13.81 1.49
CA ASP A 328 -14.53 14.22 1.94
C ASP A 328 -15.18 15.22 0.96
N ASN A 329 -14.39 16.15 0.42
CA ASN A 329 -14.86 17.06 -0.63
C ASN A 329 -15.31 16.30 -1.88
N TYR A 330 -14.51 15.35 -2.35
CA TYR A 330 -14.88 14.48 -3.49
C TYR A 330 -16.10 13.63 -3.18
N TYR A 331 -16.13 12.98 -2.02
CA TYR A 331 -17.27 12.18 -1.56
C TYR A 331 -18.58 12.96 -1.57
N SER A 332 -18.53 14.24 -1.19
CA SER A 332 -19.72 15.10 -1.19
C SER A 332 -20.31 15.32 -2.57
N GLY A 333 -19.47 15.35 -3.62
CA GLY A 333 -19.88 15.59 -5.01
C GLY A 333 -20.29 14.31 -5.76
N VAL A 334 -19.68 13.16 -5.46
CA VAL A 334 -19.93 11.91 -6.17
C VAL A 334 -21.29 11.31 -5.77
N THR A 335 -21.97 10.67 -6.72
CA THR A 335 -23.19 9.88 -6.48
C THR A 335 -22.98 8.43 -6.89
N ALA A 336 -23.56 7.51 -6.13
CA ALA A 336 -23.52 6.08 -6.40
C ALA A 336 -24.82 5.42 -5.94
N ASN A 337 -25.11 4.19 -6.39
CA ASN A 337 -26.25 3.42 -5.89
C ASN A 337 -26.23 3.32 -4.36
N LYS A 338 -25.04 3.09 -3.82
CA LYS A 338 -24.72 3.20 -2.40
C LYS A 338 -23.38 3.89 -2.27
N LYS A 339 -23.24 4.86 -1.37
CA LYS A 339 -21.94 5.48 -1.06
C LYS A 339 -21.75 5.61 0.44
N GLU A 340 -20.54 5.36 0.87
CA GLU A 340 -20.15 5.49 2.27
C GLU A 340 -18.74 6.08 2.40
N MET A 341 -18.49 6.81 3.47
CA MET A 341 -17.14 7.24 3.87
C MET A 341 -16.94 6.88 5.33
N VAL A 342 -15.92 6.07 5.59
CA VAL A 342 -15.57 5.58 6.93
C VAL A 342 -14.23 6.17 7.35
N ILE A 343 -14.19 6.78 8.52
CA ILE A 343 -12.97 7.31 9.11
C ILE A 343 -12.49 6.36 10.19
N ILE A 344 -11.29 5.81 10.00
CA ILE A 344 -10.62 4.95 10.97
C ILE A 344 -9.85 5.84 11.96
N SER A 345 -10.21 5.76 13.23
CA SER A 345 -9.60 6.55 14.28
C SER A 345 -8.19 6.08 14.61
N ASN A 346 -7.31 7.02 14.94
CA ASN A 346 -5.90 6.76 15.24
C ASN A 346 -5.21 6.00 14.09
N ALA A 347 -5.42 6.45 12.87
CA ALA A 347 -4.84 5.87 11.67
C ALA A 347 -4.37 6.95 10.70
N GLY A 348 -3.29 6.67 9.98
CA GLY A 348 -2.75 7.48 8.90
C GLY A 348 -3.16 6.94 7.54
N HIS A 349 -2.19 6.92 6.63
CA HIS A 349 -2.38 6.53 5.23
C HIS A 349 -2.66 5.04 5.01
N THR A 350 -2.34 4.20 5.99
CA THR A 350 -2.52 2.74 5.91
C THR A 350 -3.45 2.22 7.01
N PRO A 351 -4.73 2.65 7.05
CA PRO A 351 -5.63 2.31 8.16
C PRO A 351 -5.80 0.79 8.36
N PHE A 352 -5.58 -0.01 7.33
CA PHE A 352 -5.57 -1.48 7.40
C PHE A 352 -4.35 -2.05 8.15
N LEU A 353 -3.23 -1.31 8.24
CA LEU A 353 -2.07 -1.67 9.08
C LEU A 353 -2.17 -1.03 10.47
N ASP A 354 -2.68 0.19 10.56
CA ASP A 354 -2.74 0.96 11.78
C ASP A 354 -3.81 0.42 12.73
N ASN A 355 -4.99 0.05 12.19
CA ASN A 355 -6.09 -0.52 12.94
C ASN A 355 -6.83 -1.60 12.12
N PRO A 356 -6.22 -2.80 11.96
CA PRO A 356 -6.76 -3.87 11.11
C PRO A 356 -8.18 -4.32 11.47
N GLU A 357 -8.50 -4.34 12.77
CA GLU A 357 -9.83 -4.78 13.25
C GLU A 357 -10.92 -3.81 12.77
N GLN A 358 -10.74 -2.51 13.03
CA GLN A 358 -11.71 -1.50 12.62
C GLN A 358 -11.82 -1.40 11.10
N PHE A 359 -10.70 -1.51 10.37
CA PHE A 359 -10.68 -1.54 8.91
C PHE A 359 -11.48 -2.72 8.36
N CYS A 360 -11.21 -3.94 8.84
CA CYS A 360 -11.93 -5.13 8.38
C CYS A 360 -13.42 -5.07 8.71
N GLU A 361 -13.79 -4.57 9.89
CA GLU A 361 -15.19 -4.39 10.29
C GLU A 361 -15.89 -3.39 9.35
N ALA A 362 -15.29 -2.23 9.09
CA ALA A 362 -15.85 -1.24 8.17
C ALA A 362 -16.06 -1.80 6.76
N ALA A 363 -15.05 -2.49 6.20
CA ALA A 363 -15.17 -3.10 4.89
C ALA A 363 -16.28 -4.17 4.85
N LYS A 364 -16.38 -5.02 5.87
CA LYS A 364 -17.41 -6.07 5.96
C LYS A 364 -18.82 -5.50 6.08
N ILE A 365 -19.02 -4.48 6.92
CA ILE A 365 -20.33 -3.83 7.07
C ILE A 365 -20.78 -3.30 5.71
N PHE A 366 -19.95 -2.49 5.05
CA PHE A 366 -20.27 -1.93 3.74
C PHE A 366 -20.60 -3.01 2.71
N LEU A 367 -19.76 -4.03 2.57
CA LEU A 367 -19.93 -5.09 1.56
C LEU A 367 -21.17 -5.95 1.85
N SER A 368 -21.43 -6.32 3.12
CA SER A 368 -22.62 -7.10 3.49
C SER A 368 -23.94 -6.38 3.20
N GLU A 369 -23.93 -5.06 3.30
CA GLU A 369 -25.10 -4.25 2.95
C GLU A 369 -25.30 -4.15 1.43
N CYS A 370 -24.22 -4.24 0.63
CA CYS A 370 -24.31 -4.29 -0.83
C CYS A 370 -24.89 -5.61 -1.36
N GLU A 371 -24.71 -6.73 -0.64
CA GLU A 371 -25.24 -8.04 -1.01
C GLU A 371 -26.75 -8.17 -0.74
N ASN A 372 -27.33 -7.30 0.09
CA ASN A 372 -28.74 -7.34 0.50
C ASN A 372 -29.65 -6.43 -0.34
N GLU A 373 -29.09 -5.65 -1.27
CA GLU A 373 -29.82 -4.80 -2.22
C GLU A 373 -29.91 -5.44 -3.61
#